data_4e9fa7295dec3efd4776057902a41bba
#
_entry.id   4e9fa7295dec3efd4776057902a41bba
#
_cell.length_a   1.000
_cell.length_b   1.000
_cell.length_c   1.000
_cell.angle_alpha   90.00
_cell.angle_beta   90.00
_cell.angle_gamma   90.00
#
_symmetry.space_group_name_H-M   'P 1'
#
loop_
_entity.id
_entity.type
_entity.pdbx_description
1 polymer ?
#
loop_
_entity_poly.entity_id
_entity_poly.type
_entity_poly.pdbx_seq_one_letter_code
_entity_poly.pdbx_strand_id
1 'polypeptide(L)'
;MDNFKRCEDKDFFESYNNNDFVDGIYNSVVVGNIDISDVEFNSCIFNDCDFSLCSLDKIDLYDVKFINCDLSNKKFRGSAVHRVVFENCKILGCSFDEMSLRNIEFN
;
A
#
# COMPACT_ATOMS: atom_id res chain seq x y z
N MET A 1 -9.34 -17.35 -6.57
CA MET A 1 -8.31 -17.72 -5.60
C MET A 1 -8.07 -16.56 -4.65
N ASP A 2 -8.03 -16.81 -3.38
CA ASP A 2 -7.79 -15.78 -2.38
C ASP A 2 -6.29 -15.62 -2.15
N ASN A 3 -5.73 -14.50 -2.61
CA ASN A 3 -4.31 -14.20 -2.47
C ASN A 3 -3.92 -13.80 -1.04
N PHE A 4 -4.89 -13.74 -0.13
CA PHE A 4 -4.69 -13.24 1.23
C PHE A 4 -4.85 -14.32 2.31
N LYS A 5 -4.90 -15.60 1.91
CA LYS A 5 -5.12 -16.71 2.85
C LYS A 5 -4.04 -16.83 3.92
N ARG A 6 -2.81 -16.44 3.60
CA ARG A 6 -1.67 -16.56 4.51
C ARG A 6 -1.37 -15.30 5.28
N CYS A 7 -2.17 -14.24 5.08
CA CYS A 7 -1.93 -12.99 5.75
C CYS A 7 -2.26 -13.09 7.23
N GLU A 8 -1.39 -12.55 8.05
CA GLU A 8 -1.58 -12.46 9.49
C GLU A 8 -1.20 -11.07 9.98
N ASP A 9 -1.67 -10.71 11.16
CA ASP A 9 -1.41 -9.39 11.72
C ASP A 9 0.09 -9.17 11.90
N LYS A 10 0.58 -8.04 11.41
CA LYS A 10 1.98 -7.64 11.50
C LYS A 10 2.10 -6.21 11.97
N ASP A 11 3.23 -5.91 12.60
CA ASP A 11 3.60 -4.54 12.97
C ASP A 11 4.22 -3.85 11.76
N PHE A 12 3.66 -2.70 11.38
CA PHE A 12 4.11 -1.97 10.19
C PHE A 12 5.57 -1.53 10.31
N PHE A 13 5.96 -0.98 11.43
CA PHE A 13 7.30 -0.44 11.60
C PHE A 13 8.36 -1.53 11.70
N GLU A 14 8.00 -2.68 12.25
CA GLU A 14 8.87 -3.86 12.23
C GLU A 14 9.05 -4.34 10.79
N SER A 15 7.97 -4.43 10.02
CA SER A 15 8.06 -4.78 8.60
C SER A 15 8.91 -3.79 7.81
N TYR A 16 8.74 -2.50 8.09
CA TYR A 16 9.53 -1.46 7.46
C TYR A 16 11.02 -1.61 7.77
N ASN A 17 11.37 -1.81 9.05
CA ASN A 17 12.76 -1.96 9.45
C ASN A 17 13.42 -3.21 8.88
N ASN A 18 12.65 -4.28 8.71
CA ASN A 18 13.16 -5.55 8.18
C ASN A 18 12.98 -5.69 6.67
N ASN A 19 12.40 -4.66 6.03
CA ASN A 19 12.05 -4.70 4.61
C ASN A 19 11.24 -5.95 4.26
N ASP A 20 10.22 -6.24 5.07
CA ASP A 20 9.41 -7.45 4.96
C ASP A 20 7.92 -7.12 5.00
N PHE A 21 7.38 -6.70 3.85
CA PHE A 21 5.95 -6.45 3.67
C PHE A 21 5.34 -7.56 2.82
N VAL A 22 5.35 -8.77 3.36
CA VAL A 22 4.81 -9.96 2.68
C VAL A 22 3.82 -10.66 3.60
N ASP A 23 2.65 -10.99 3.04
CA ASP A 23 1.61 -11.77 3.74
C ASP A 23 1.18 -11.12 5.06
N GLY A 24 1.07 -9.80 5.09
CA GLY A 24 0.77 -9.07 6.30
C GLY A 24 -0.58 -8.34 6.28
N ILE A 25 -1.21 -8.29 7.45
CA ILE A 25 -2.37 -7.45 7.72
C ILE A 25 -1.94 -6.35 8.68
N TYR A 26 -2.16 -5.10 8.29
CA TYR A 26 -1.75 -3.93 9.05
C TYR A 26 -3.00 -3.12 9.41
N ASN A 27 -3.26 -2.95 10.70
CA ASN A 27 -4.49 -2.33 11.18
C ASN A 27 -4.22 -1.02 11.90
N SER A 28 -4.94 0.02 11.51
CA SER A 28 -4.99 1.31 12.21
C SER A 28 -3.61 1.95 12.42
N VAL A 29 -2.76 1.86 11.41
CA VAL A 29 -1.41 2.42 11.47
C VAL A 29 -1.43 3.87 11.01
N VAL A 30 -0.84 4.76 11.80
CA VAL A 30 -0.51 6.12 11.36
C VAL A 30 0.97 6.10 11.00
N VAL A 31 1.26 6.16 9.71
CA VAL A 31 2.64 5.97 9.24
C VAL A 31 3.53 7.15 9.61
N GLY A 32 2.98 8.36 9.55
CA GLY A 32 3.73 9.54 9.93
C GLY A 32 4.62 10.08 8.81
N ASN A 33 5.47 11.02 9.16
CA ASN A 33 6.30 11.75 8.19
C ASN A 33 7.61 11.01 7.93
N ILE A 34 7.53 9.92 7.18
CA ILE A 34 8.70 9.15 6.76
C ILE A 34 8.67 8.95 5.25
N ASP A 35 9.86 8.80 4.67
CA ASP A 35 10.01 8.51 3.25
C ASP A 35 10.16 7.00 3.07
N ILE A 36 9.17 6.40 2.40
CA ILE A 36 9.21 4.97 2.08
C ILE A 36 9.50 4.87 0.59
N SER A 37 10.62 4.29 0.23
CA SER A 37 11.02 4.16 -1.16
C SER A 37 11.67 2.82 -1.45
N ASP A 38 11.56 2.39 -2.71
CA ASP A 38 12.19 1.17 -3.21
C ASP A 38 11.81 -0.07 -2.42
N VAL A 39 10.55 -0.15 -1.96
CA VAL A 39 10.03 -1.32 -1.27
C VAL A 39 8.91 -1.97 -2.08
N GLU A 40 8.65 -3.23 -1.78
CA GLU A 40 7.56 -3.98 -2.38
C GLU A 40 6.57 -4.39 -1.29
N PHE A 41 5.29 -4.13 -1.54
CA PHE A 41 4.21 -4.69 -0.74
C PHE A 41 3.62 -5.85 -1.52
N ASN A 42 3.65 -7.04 -0.96
CA ASN A 42 3.19 -8.25 -1.63
C ASN A 42 2.25 -9.03 -0.73
N SER A 43 1.03 -9.25 -1.21
CA SER A 43 0.00 -9.96 -0.46
C SER A 43 -0.28 -9.31 0.90
N CYS A 44 -0.51 -7.99 0.89
CA CYS A 44 -0.73 -7.20 2.10
C CYS A 44 -2.13 -6.60 2.12
N ILE A 45 -2.68 -6.48 3.32
CA ILE A 45 -3.95 -5.80 3.56
C ILE A 45 -3.70 -4.67 4.56
N PHE A 46 -4.10 -3.46 4.20
CA PHE A 46 -3.99 -2.28 5.06
C PHE A 46 -5.41 -1.82 5.41
N ASN A 47 -5.78 -1.92 6.69
CA ASN A 47 -7.09 -1.50 7.20
C ASN A 47 -6.96 -0.24 8.04
N ASP A 48 -7.72 0.79 7.71
CA ASP A 48 -7.79 2.02 8.51
C ASP A 48 -6.41 2.66 8.73
N CYS A 49 -5.55 2.62 7.72
CA CYS A 49 -4.20 3.16 7.82
C CYS A 49 -4.13 4.55 7.23
N ASP A 50 -3.31 5.41 7.86
CA ASP A 50 -3.09 6.78 7.43
C ASP A 50 -1.68 6.92 6.84
N PHE A 51 -1.63 7.07 5.52
CA PHE A 51 -0.40 7.31 4.77
C PHE A 51 -0.28 8.78 4.34
N SER A 52 -1.11 9.68 4.88
CA SER A 52 -1.21 11.05 4.36
C SER A 52 0.08 11.85 4.50
N LEU A 53 0.87 11.60 5.54
CA LEU A 53 2.09 12.35 5.82
C LEU A 53 3.36 11.71 5.27
N CYS A 54 3.30 10.45 4.88
CA CYS A 54 4.48 9.77 4.33
C CYS A 54 4.59 9.96 2.82
N SER A 55 5.76 9.72 2.27
CA SER A 55 5.91 9.55 0.84
C SER A 55 6.04 8.08 0.51
N LEU A 56 5.49 7.69 -0.66
CA LEU A 56 5.60 6.34 -1.20
C LEU A 56 6.19 6.46 -2.60
N ASP A 57 7.52 6.46 -2.68
CA ASP A 57 8.23 6.66 -3.94
C ASP A 57 8.80 5.35 -4.45
N LYS A 58 8.50 5.01 -5.71
CA LYS A 58 8.94 3.76 -6.33
C LYS A 58 8.53 2.54 -5.52
N ILE A 59 7.27 2.49 -5.15
CA ILE A 59 6.69 1.38 -4.39
C ILE A 59 6.05 0.41 -5.37
N ASP A 60 6.44 -0.85 -5.30
CA ASP A 60 5.79 -1.90 -6.08
C ASP A 60 4.70 -2.55 -5.25
N LEU A 61 3.51 -2.66 -5.84
CA LEU A 61 2.35 -3.23 -5.18
C LEU A 61 1.87 -4.44 -5.95
N TYR A 62 1.87 -5.60 -5.31
CA TYR A 62 1.36 -6.84 -5.88
C TYR A 62 0.39 -7.50 -4.90
N ASP A 63 -0.85 -7.72 -5.34
CA ASP A 63 -1.87 -8.35 -4.51
C ASP A 63 -2.06 -7.60 -3.19
N VAL A 64 -2.33 -6.31 -3.29
CA VAL A 64 -2.46 -5.43 -2.11
C VAL A 64 -3.88 -4.87 -2.05
N LYS A 65 -4.42 -4.82 -0.84
CA LYS A 65 -5.73 -4.24 -0.59
C LYS A 65 -5.60 -3.13 0.45
N PHE A 66 -6.07 -1.94 0.08
CA PHE A 66 -6.19 -0.80 0.98
C PHE A 66 -7.67 -0.60 1.29
N ILE A 67 -8.04 -0.68 2.56
CA ILE A 67 -9.43 -0.50 3.03
C ILE A 67 -9.48 0.65 4.01
N ASN A 68 -10.32 1.65 3.74
CA ASN A 68 -10.48 2.84 4.59
C ASN A 68 -9.15 3.54 4.88
N CYS A 69 -8.28 3.64 3.89
CA CYS A 69 -6.96 4.26 4.05
C CYS A 69 -6.94 5.67 3.49
N ASP A 70 -6.09 6.51 4.05
CA ASP A 70 -5.81 7.84 3.52
C ASP A 70 -4.51 7.80 2.72
N LEU A 71 -4.65 7.85 1.40
CA LEU A 71 -3.53 7.85 0.44
C LEU A 71 -3.46 9.16 -0.33
N SER A 72 -4.02 10.23 0.24
CA SER A 72 -4.08 11.53 -0.43
C SER A 72 -2.72 12.03 -0.86
N ASN A 73 -2.65 12.59 -2.06
CA ASN A 73 -1.46 13.21 -2.64
C ASN A 73 -0.27 12.27 -2.83
N LYS A 74 -0.49 10.96 -2.91
CA LYS A 74 0.58 10.01 -3.16
C LYS A 74 0.94 10.01 -4.65
N LYS A 75 2.23 10.01 -4.93
CA LYS A 75 2.75 9.92 -6.29
C LYS A 75 3.40 8.57 -6.47
N PHE A 76 2.72 7.69 -7.19
CA PHE A 76 3.20 6.33 -7.45
C PHE A 76 4.07 6.26 -8.72
N ARG A 77 4.96 7.23 -8.90
CA ARG A 77 5.79 7.32 -10.10
C ARG A 77 6.78 6.16 -10.17
N GLY A 78 6.86 5.53 -11.33
CA GLY A 78 7.82 4.46 -11.57
C GLY A 78 7.51 3.17 -10.84
N SER A 79 6.33 3.07 -10.24
CA SER A 79 5.92 1.89 -9.49
C SER A 79 5.20 0.88 -10.39
N ALA A 80 5.24 -0.39 -10.01
CA ALA A 80 4.36 -1.41 -10.55
C ALA A 80 3.16 -1.54 -9.62
N VAL A 81 1.94 -1.53 -10.17
CA VAL A 81 0.71 -1.69 -9.38
C VAL A 81 -0.12 -2.77 -10.05
N HIS A 82 -0.08 -3.97 -9.51
CA HIS A 82 -0.73 -5.14 -10.08
C HIS A 82 -1.64 -5.80 -9.07
N ARG A 83 -2.91 -6.00 -9.45
CA ARG A 83 -3.91 -6.67 -8.62
C ARG A 83 -4.06 -5.96 -7.27
N VAL A 84 -4.42 -4.68 -7.34
CA VAL A 84 -4.57 -3.82 -6.17
C VAL A 84 -6.00 -3.33 -6.07
N VAL A 85 -6.55 -3.38 -4.87
CA VAL A 85 -7.90 -2.91 -4.58
C VAL A 85 -7.81 -1.73 -3.62
N PHE A 86 -8.46 -0.63 -3.99
CA PHE A 86 -8.63 0.55 -3.12
C PHE A 86 -10.11 0.61 -2.75
N GLU A 87 -10.44 0.26 -1.52
CA GLU A 87 -11.82 0.22 -1.03
C GLU A 87 -12.04 1.33 -0.02
N ASN A 88 -12.95 2.24 -0.33
CA ASN A 88 -13.31 3.37 0.54
C ASN A 88 -12.07 4.16 0.99
N CYS A 89 -11.18 4.47 0.06
CA CYS A 89 -9.94 5.17 0.34
C CYS A 89 -10.01 6.64 -0.10
N LYS A 90 -9.27 7.50 0.60
CA LYS A 90 -9.03 8.86 0.15
C LYS A 90 -7.84 8.84 -0.80
N ILE A 91 -8.09 9.16 -2.07
CA ILE A 91 -7.06 9.17 -3.11
C ILE A 91 -6.97 10.51 -3.85
N LEU A 92 -7.57 11.56 -3.29
CA LEU A 92 -7.54 12.88 -3.90
C LEU A 92 -6.10 13.36 -4.07
N GLY A 93 -5.76 13.81 -5.27
CA GLY A 93 -4.42 14.30 -5.56
C GLY A 93 -3.40 13.21 -5.83
N CYS A 94 -3.80 11.94 -5.89
CA CYS A 94 -2.90 10.87 -6.28
C CYS A 94 -2.52 10.96 -7.75
N SER A 95 -1.29 10.58 -8.05
CA SER A 95 -0.77 10.51 -9.41
C SER A 95 -0.28 9.11 -9.70
N PHE A 96 -0.66 8.59 -10.87
CA PHE A 96 -0.27 7.28 -11.34
C PHE A 96 0.55 7.36 -12.64
N ASP A 97 1.31 8.43 -12.79
CA ASP A 97 2.13 8.66 -13.98
C ASP A 97 3.31 7.68 -14.07
N GLU A 98 3.65 7.30 -15.28
CA GLU A 98 4.81 6.44 -15.55
C GLU A 98 4.78 5.11 -14.81
N MET A 99 3.58 4.55 -14.66
CA MET A 99 3.36 3.31 -13.92
C MET A 99 2.92 2.18 -14.83
N SER A 100 3.22 0.96 -14.39
CA SER A 100 2.65 -0.24 -14.96
C SER A 100 1.43 -0.64 -14.14
N LEU A 101 0.22 -0.42 -14.70
CA LEU A 101 -1.05 -0.70 -14.01
C LEU A 101 -1.70 -1.95 -14.57
N ARG A 102 -2.06 -2.89 -13.71
CA ARG A 102 -2.80 -4.11 -14.09
C ARG A 102 -3.78 -4.51 -13.00
N ASN A 103 -5.03 -4.70 -13.39
CA ASN A 103 -6.07 -5.20 -12.49
C ASN A 103 -6.22 -4.33 -11.25
N ILE A 104 -6.48 -3.05 -11.48
CA ILE A 104 -6.70 -2.09 -10.41
C ILE A 104 -8.20 -1.91 -10.22
N GLU A 105 -8.64 -1.93 -8.98
CA GLU A 105 -10.04 -1.77 -8.62
C GLU A 105 -10.19 -0.65 -7.61
N PHE A 106 -11.12 0.26 -7.88
CA PHE A 106 -11.49 1.36 -6.98
C PHE A 106 -12.95 1.18 -6.58
N ASN A 107 -13.18 0.96 -5.32
CA ASN A 107 -14.54 0.73 -4.78
C ASN A 107 -14.94 1.81 -3.79
#